data_b75b8f7c24fc71434d3fd54aa869a76d
#
_entry.id   b75b8f7c24fc71434d3fd54aa869a76d
#
_cell.length_a   1.000
_cell.length_b   1.000
_cell.length_c   1.000
_cell.angle_alpha   90.00
_cell.angle_beta   90.00
_cell.angle_gamma   90.00
#
_symmetry.space_group_name_H-M   'P 1'
#
loop_
_entity.id
_entity.type
_entity.pdbx_description
1 polymer ?
#
loop_
_entity_poly.entity_id
_entity_poly.type
_entity_poly.pdbx_seq_one_letter_code
_entity_poly.pdbx_strand_id
1 'polypeptide(L)'
;KLDYKKIERKAMARYGTESFPDEARAKEERETVFDRMIKISILVPLYNTPEPFIRDMITSVLNQTYQNWELCLADGSDAEHGEVGRICREYLEKDSRIVYQKLLKNEGISGNTNECLKLATGEYIGLFDHDDILHPSTLYEYVKAVNEQDADYIYCDETTFKNGDINKMLTMHFKPDYAVDNLRANNYICHFSVFAKRLLEGEELFRSRFDGSQDHDMILRMTDRAKHIVHIPKLLYYWRCHEGSVASGIDAKPYVVAAAK
;
A
#
# COMPACT_ATOMS: atom_id res chain seq x y z
N LYS A 1 -7.57 -16.86 -34.15
CA LYS A 1 -7.22 -15.46 -33.77
C LYS A 1 -7.67 -15.25 -32.33
N LEU A 2 -6.74 -14.86 -31.45
CA LEU A 2 -7.09 -14.47 -30.07
C LEU A 2 -8.02 -13.25 -30.12
N ASP A 3 -9.17 -13.35 -29.45
CA ASP A 3 -10.08 -12.22 -29.29
C ASP A 3 -9.64 -11.39 -28.07
N TYR A 4 -8.74 -10.43 -28.32
CA TYR A 4 -8.19 -9.58 -27.26
C TYR A 4 -9.27 -8.80 -26.48
N LYS A 5 -10.34 -8.35 -27.14
CA LYS A 5 -11.45 -7.65 -26.45
C LYS A 5 -12.20 -8.58 -25.49
N LYS A 6 -12.31 -9.87 -25.81
CA LYS A 6 -12.94 -10.85 -24.94
C LYS A 6 -12.03 -11.19 -23.75
N ILE A 7 -10.71 -11.23 -23.96
CA ILE A 7 -9.72 -11.46 -22.90
C ILE A 7 -9.71 -10.26 -21.95
N GLU A 8 -9.61 -9.06 -22.47
CA GLU A 8 -9.65 -7.80 -21.72
C GLU A 8 -10.93 -7.71 -20.87
N ARG A 9 -12.10 -7.94 -21.46
CA ARG A 9 -13.38 -7.94 -20.73
C ARG A 9 -13.40 -8.97 -19.60
N LYS A 10 -12.87 -10.18 -19.84
CA LYS A 10 -12.79 -11.19 -18.78
C LYS A 10 -11.82 -10.81 -17.67
N ALA A 11 -10.70 -10.15 -18.01
CA ALA A 11 -9.75 -9.65 -17.02
C ALA A 11 -10.36 -8.52 -16.19
N MET A 12 -11.05 -7.57 -16.83
CA MET A 12 -11.74 -6.47 -16.13
C MET A 12 -12.83 -6.99 -15.18
N ALA A 13 -13.66 -7.94 -15.63
CA ALA A 13 -14.67 -8.58 -14.79
C ALA A 13 -14.09 -9.31 -13.59
N ARG A 14 -12.89 -9.88 -13.74
CA ARG A 14 -12.24 -10.63 -12.67
C ARG A 14 -11.41 -9.77 -11.72
N TYR A 15 -10.82 -8.69 -12.21
CA TYR A 15 -9.77 -7.96 -11.51
C TYR A 15 -10.00 -6.44 -11.42
N GLY A 16 -10.93 -5.85 -12.17
CA GLY A 16 -11.30 -4.44 -12.10
C GLY A 16 -12.41 -4.16 -11.08
N THR A 17 -13.10 -3.04 -11.25
CA THR A 17 -14.21 -2.63 -10.37
C THR A 17 -15.35 -3.64 -10.27
N GLU A 18 -15.53 -4.48 -11.30
CA GLU A 18 -16.52 -5.58 -11.27
C GLU A 18 -16.16 -6.67 -10.24
N SER A 19 -14.90 -6.73 -9.79
CA SER A 19 -14.45 -7.66 -8.73
C SER A 19 -14.73 -7.13 -7.32
N PHE A 20 -15.10 -5.87 -7.19
CA PHE A 20 -15.39 -5.27 -5.89
C PHE A 20 -16.56 -5.98 -5.22
N PRO A 21 -16.56 -6.07 -3.88
CA PRO A 21 -17.68 -6.69 -3.19
C PRO A 21 -18.98 -5.93 -3.51
N ASP A 22 -20.01 -6.67 -3.87
CA ASP A 22 -21.35 -6.12 -3.91
C ASP A 22 -21.83 -5.74 -2.48
N GLU A 23 -23.00 -5.14 -2.36
CA GLU A 23 -23.49 -4.66 -1.07
C GLU A 23 -23.65 -5.78 -0.04
N ALA A 24 -24.08 -6.98 -0.48
CA ALA A 24 -24.27 -8.12 0.39
C ALA A 24 -22.94 -8.63 0.96
N ARG A 25 -21.95 -8.83 0.07
CA ARG A 25 -20.60 -9.25 0.45
C ARG A 25 -19.89 -8.18 1.27
N ALA A 26 -19.99 -6.91 0.89
CA ALA A 26 -19.39 -5.83 1.64
C ALA A 26 -19.99 -5.70 3.05
N LYS A 27 -21.29 -6.00 3.22
CA LYS A 27 -21.94 -6.08 4.51
C LYS A 27 -21.41 -7.26 5.32
N GLU A 28 -21.35 -8.46 4.74
CA GLU A 28 -20.80 -9.65 5.38
C GLU A 28 -19.36 -9.41 5.86
N GLU A 29 -18.50 -8.85 5.02
CA GLU A 29 -17.12 -8.52 5.38
C GLU A 29 -17.05 -7.49 6.54
N ARG A 30 -17.92 -6.48 6.56
CA ARG A 30 -18.00 -5.48 7.66
C ARG A 30 -18.50 -6.06 8.96
N GLU A 31 -19.43 -7.01 8.91
CA GLU A 31 -20.05 -7.64 10.07
C GLU A 31 -19.24 -8.84 10.59
N THR A 32 -18.23 -9.28 9.85
CA THR A 32 -17.36 -10.39 10.28
C THR A 32 -16.60 -10.02 11.55
N VAL A 33 -16.76 -10.83 12.59
CA VAL A 33 -16.02 -10.73 13.83
C VAL A 33 -14.93 -11.80 13.82
N PHE A 34 -13.68 -11.35 13.77
CA PHE A 34 -12.52 -12.24 13.87
C PHE A 34 -12.13 -12.43 15.35
N ASP A 35 -11.51 -13.56 15.68
CA ASP A 35 -10.98 -13.81 17.03
C ASP A 35 -9.93 -12.76 17.43
N ARG A 36 -9.12 -12.31 16.44
CA ARG A 36 -8.15 -11.22 16.58
C ARG A 36 -8.57 -10.04 15.71
N MET A 37 -9.22 -9.07 16.29
CA MET A 37 -9.60 -7.81 15.63
C MET A 37 -8.41 -6.84 15.67
N ILE A 38 -7.34 -7.16 14.91
CA ILE A 38 -6.12 -6.37 14.90
C ILE A 38 -6.34 -4.97 14.29
N LYS A 39 -5.63 -3.96 14.80
CA LYS A 39 -5.60 -2.62 14.19
C LYS A 39 -4.43 -2.53 13.19
N ILE A 40 -4.73 -2.09 11.97
CA ILE A 40 -3.72 -1.86 10.92
C ILE A 40 -3.48 -0.35 10.78
N SER A 41 -2.23 0.08 10.98
CA SER A 41 -1.78 1.44 10.68
C SER A 41 -1.25 1.50 9.24
N ILE A 42 -1.93 2.22 8.38
CA ILE A 42 -1.53 2.40 6.97
C ILE A 42 -0.66 3.65 6.89
N LEU A 43 0.61 3.49 6.52
CA LEU A 43 1.57 4.58 6.43
C LEU A 43 1.60 5.14 5.01
N VAL A 44 1.38 6.44 4.87
CA VAL A 44 1.45 7.14 3.58
C VAL A 44 2.30 8.40 3.72
N PRO A 45 3.56 8.36 3.30
CA PRO A 45 4.39 9.56 3.19
C PRO A 45 3.92 10.41 2.01
N LEU A 46 3.70 11.70 2.26
CA LEU A 46 3.24 12.65 1.24
C LEU A 46 4.36 13.64 0.88
N TYR A 47 4.50 13.90 -0.41
CA TYR A 47 5.35 14.96 -0.94
C TYR A 47 4.82 15.47 -2.28
N ASN A 48 4.32 16.71 -2.31
CA ASN A 48 3.81 17.40 -3.51
C ASN A 48 2.81 16.55 -4.32
N THR A 49 1.99 15.79 -3.60
CA THR A 49 1.07 14.82 -4.21
C THR A 49 -0.08 15.54 -4.92
N PRO A 50 -0.35 15.25 -6.19
CA PRO A 50 -1.49 15.83 -6.92
C PRO A 50 -2.83 15.54 -6.23
N GLU A 51 -3.72 16.54 -6.17
CA GLU A 51 -5.05 16.43 -5.52
C GLU A 51 -5.84 15.18 -5.92
N PRO A 52 -5.98 14.80 -7.22
CA PRO A 52 -6.72 13.60 -7.59
C PRO A 52 -6.15 12.33 -6.94
N PHE A 53 -4.83 12.22 -6.82
CA PHE A 53 -4.18 11.04 -6.25
C PHE A 53 -4.43 10.93 -4.75
N ILE A 54 -4.31 12.06 -4.02
CA ILE A 54 -4.61 12.08 -2.57
C ILE A 54 -6.07 11.65 -2.34
N ARG A 55 -7.00 12.20 -3.11
CA ARG A 55 -8.43 11.89 -2.96
C ARG A 55 -8.74 10.44 -3.28
N ASP A 56 -8.17 9.89 -4.36
CA ASP A 56 -8.35 8.48 -4.73
C ASP A 56 -7.77 7.56 -3.65
N MET A 57 -6.55 7.84 -3.21
CA MET A 57 -5.85 7.09 -2.16
C MET A 57 -6.67 7.06 -0.86
N ILE A 58 -7.04 8.24 -0.31
CA ILE A 58 -7.81 8.31 0.94
C ILE A 58 -9.17 7.63 0.77
N THR A 59 -9.86 7.85 -0.35
CA THR A 59 -11.16 7.25 -0.62
C THR A 59 -11.06 5.73 -0.67
N SER A 60 -9.99 5.17 -1.22
CA SER A 60 -9.77 3.72 -1.26
C SER A 60 -9.61 3.10 0.13
N VAL A 61 -9.02 3.84 1.06
CA VAL A 61 -8.90 3.43 2.48
C VAL A 61 -10.22 3.58 3.21
N LEU A 62 -10.96 4.67 3.00
CA LEU A 62 -12.29 4.87 3.59
C LEU A 62 -13.30 3.78 3.15
N ASN A 63 -13.14 3.27 1.94
CA ASN A 63 -13.99 2.22 1.38
C ASN A 63 -13.61 0.80 1.81
N GLN A 64 -12.60 0.62 2.66
CA GLN A 64 -12.25 -0.71 3.16
C GLN A 64 -13.42 -1.33 3.94
N THR A 65 -13.71 -2.59 3.67
CA THR A 65 -14.78 -3.31 4.37
C THR A 65 -14.41 -3.64 5.83
N TYR A 66 -13.15 -3.93 6.10
CA TYR A 66 -12.64 -4.02 7.48
C TYR A 66 -12.43 -2.63 8.07
N GLN A 67 -12.91 -2.36 9.29
CA GLN A 67 -13.02 -1.01 9.82
C GLN A 67 -11.99 -0.65 10.91
N ASN A 68 -11.24 -1.62 11.45
CA ASN A 68 -10.25 -1.36 12.51
C ASN A 68 -8.87 -1.00 11.91
N TRP A 69 -8.79 0.17 11.31
CA TRP A 69 -7.58 0.73 10.73
C TRP A 69 -7.38 2.19 11.15
N GLU A 70 -6.20 2.69 10.92
CA GLU A 70 -5.89 4.12 10.92
C GLU A 70 -5.02 4.46 9.72
N LEU A 71 -5.17 5.68 9.19
CA LEU A 71 -4.39 6.20 8.08
C LEU A 71 -3.45 7.28 8.60
N CYS A 72 -2.14 6.99 8.59
CA CYS A 72 -1.09 7.85 9.10
C CYS A 72 -0.42 8.62 7.95
N LEU A 73 -0.68 9.93 7.87
CA LEU A 73 -0.23 10.82 6.81
C LEU A 73 0.86 11.76 7.35
N ALA A 74 2.08 11.69 6.81
CA ALA A 74 3.15 12.63 7.11
C ALA A 74 3.49 13.43 5.84
N ASP A 75 3.22 14.74 5.88
CA ASP A 75 3.27 15.62 4.72
C ASP A 75 4.53 16.47 4.72
N GLY A 76 5.51 16.10 3.89
CA GLY A 76 6.74 16.84 3.63
C GLY A 76 6.64 17.86 2.48
N SER A 77 5.44 18.09 1.91
CA SER A 77 5.25 19.01 0.77
C SER A 77 5.78 20.41 1.06
N ASP A 78 6.26 21.08 0.02
CA ASP A 78 6.74 22.46 0.11
C ASP A 78 5.59 23.48 0.19
N ALA A 79 5.92 24.75 0.29
CA ALA A 79 4.94 25.83 0.46
C ALA A 79 4.08 26.07 -0.78
N GLU A 80 4.56 25.69 -1.98
CA GLU A 80 3.82 25.85 -3.22
C GLU A 80 2.70 24.80 -3.37
N HIS A 81 2.78 23.69 -2.60
CA HIS A 81 1.82 22.59 -2.60
C HIS A 81 0.99 22.54 -1.30
N GLY A 82 0.57 23.69 -0.81
CA GLY A 82 -0.24 23.80 0.41
C GLY A 82 -1.61 23.12 0.34
N GLU A 83 -2.09 22.83 -0.87
CA GLU A 83 -3.33 22.08 -1.11
C GLU A 83 -3.28 20.64 -0.57
N VAL A 84 -2.10 19.99 -0.52
CA VAL A 84 -1.93 18.67 0.08
C VAL A 84 -2.44 18.66 1.51
N GLY A 85 -1.92 19.59 2.34
CA GLY A 85 -2.34 19.69 3.73
C GLY A 85 -3.79 20.13 3.89
N ARG A 86 -4.33 20.98 3.01
CA ARG A 86 -5.74 21.37 3.03
C ARG A 86 -6.64 20.16 2.81
N ILE A 87 -6.35 19.35 1.81
CA ILE A 87 -7.13 18.15 1.49
C ILE A 87 -7.07 17.14 2.64
N CYS A 88 -5.89 16.87 3.18
CA CYS A 88 -5.75 15.94 4.32
C CYS A 88 -6.60 16.39 5.53
N ARG A 89 -6.63 17.69 5.84
CA ARG A 89 -7.47 18.22 6.93
C ARG A 89 -8.96 18.10 6.63
N GLU A 90 -9.41 18.28 5.39
CA GLU A 90 -10.82 18.04 5.01
C GLU A 90 -11.30 16.62 5.35
N TYR A 91 -10.42 15.62 5.19
CA TYR A 91 -10.75 14.23 5.51
C TYR A 91 -10.61 13.92 7.01
N LEU A 92 -9.58 14.46 7.66
CA LEU A 92 -9.39 14.32 9.11
C LEU A 92 -10.58 14.85 9.92
N GLU A 93 -11.20 15.94 9.47
CA GLU A 93 -12.40 16.50 10.11
C GLU A 93 -13.63 15.58 9.98
N LYS A 94 -13.65 14.68 8.99
CA LYS A 94 -14.76 13.77 8.70
C LYS A 94 -14.59 12.38 9.29
N ASP A 95 -13.34 11.93 9.48
CA ASP A 95 -13.05 10.58 9.96
C ASP A 95 -11.85 10.61 10.93
N SER A 96 -12.12 10.30 12.18
CA SER A 96 -11.13 10.31 13.28
C SER A 96 -10.05 9.23 13.17
N ARG A 97 -10.18 8.29 12.23
CA ARG A 97 -9.16 7.27 11.94
C ARG A 97 -8.03 7.81 11.06
N ILE A 98 -8.20 8.99 10.49
CA ILE A 98 -7.16 9.66 9.72
C ILE A 98 -6.32 10.49 10.69
N VAL A 99 -5.02 10.30 10.68
CA VAL A 99 -4.04 11.05 11.46
C VAL A 99 -3.10 11.78 10.50
N TYR A 100 -2.99 13.10 10.63
CA TYR A 100 -2.21 13.92 9.72
C TYR A 100 -1.20 14.77 10.49
N GLN A 101 0.04 14.79 9.98
CA GLN A 101 1.10 15.64 10.47
C GLN A 101 1.76 16.37 9.31
N LYS A 102 1.80 17.73 9.38
CA LYS A 102 2.64 18.52 8.50
C LYS A 102 4.07 18.51 9.02
N LEU A 103 5.02 18.12 8.19
CA LEU A 103 6.45 18.15 8.52
C LEU A 103 7.04 19.54 8.29
N LEU A 104 8.06 19.89 9.06
CA LEU A 104 8.79 21.15 8.90
C LEU A 104 9.57 21.20 7.58
N LYS A 105 10.04 20.06 7.11
CA LYS A 105 10.75 19.88 5.84
C LYS A 105 10.52 18.48 5.30
N ASN A 106 10.82 18.28 4.03
CA ASN A 106 10.89 16.95 3.43
C ASN A 106 12.14 16.21 3.92
N GLU A 107 11.95 15.07 4.57
CA GLU A 107 13.03 14.22 5.08
C GLU A 107 13.37 13.07 4.10
N GLY A 108 12.90 13.13 2.85
CA GLY A 108 12.99 12.05 1.89
C GLY A 108 11.96 10.94 2.14
N ILE A 109 11.91 9.95 1.27
CA ILE A 109 10.89 8.89 1.36
C ILE A 109 11.02 8.10 2.67
N SER A 110 12.22 7.68 3.05
CA SER A 110 12.45 6.96 4.30
C SER A 110 12.13 7.82 5.53
N GLY A 111 12.59 9.09 5.55
CA GLY A 111 12.33 9.98 6.66
C GLY A 111 10.85 10.27 6.84
N ASN A 112 10.13 10.62 5.78
CA ASN A 112 8.69 10.86 5.82
C ASN A 112 7.91 9.61 6.25
N THR A 113 8.32 8.40 5.79
CA THR A 113 7.72 7.14 6.24
C THR A 113 7.97 6.89 7.74
N ASN A 114 9.15 7.22 8.25
CA ASN A 114 9.45 7.13 9.68
C ASN A 114 8.58 8.09 10.50
N GLU A 115 8.25 9.27 9.98
CA GLU A 115 7.31 10.18 10.63
C GLU A 115 5.88 9.60 10.65
N CYS A 116 5.41 8.95 9.56
CA CYS A 116 4.16 8.20 9.57
C CYS A 116 4.16 7.11 10.65
N LEU A 117 5.27 6.37 10.78
CA LEU A 117 5.39 5.29 11.75
C LEU A 117 5.31 5.79 13.21
N LYS A 118 5.75 7.01 13.51
CA LYS A 118 5.59 7.62 14.84
C LYS A 118 4.12 7.88 15.19
N LEU A 119 3.27 8.09 14.20
CA LEU A 119 1.82 8.27 14.37
C LEU A 119 1.10 6.94 14.58
N ALA A 120 1.70 5.82 14.16
CA ALA A 120 1.09 4.51 14.11
C ALA A 120 0.89 3.90 15.51
N THR A 121 -0.35 3.54 15.82
CA THR A 121 -0.75 2.90 17.09
C THR A 121 -1.21 1.45 16.91
N GLY A 122 -1.38 0.99 15.66
CA GLY A 122 -1.84 -0.36 15.34
C GLY A 122 -0.80 -1.45 15.61
N GLU A 123 -1.29 -2.67 15.69
CA GLU A 123 -0.48 -3.89 15.89
C GLU A 123 0.23 -4.31 14.59
N TYR A 124 -0.32 -3.91 13.43
CA TYR A 124 0.23 -4.18 12.11
C TYR A 124 0.46 -2.86 11.35
N ILE A 125 1.50 -2.86 10.54
CA ILE A 125 1.94 -1.73 9.73
C ILE A 125 1.76 -2.09 8.27
N GLY A 126 1.06 -1.25 7.50
CA GLY A 126 0.90 -1.36 6.06
C GLY A 126 1.62 -0.23 5.32
N LEU A 127 2.39 -0.56 4.29
CA LEU A 127 3.14 0.42 3.48
C LEU A 127 2.35 0.75 2.22
N PHE A 128 1.89 1.99 2.10
CA PHE A 128 1.00 2.41 1.03
C PHE A 128 1.51 3.69 0.35
N ASP A 129 1.55 3.70 -0.98
CA ASP A 129 2.00 4.86 -1.75
C ASP A 129 0.85 5.87 -1.94
N HIS A 130 1.22 7.14 -1.99
CA HIS A 130 0.30 8.28 -1.99
C HIS A 130 -0.48 8.47 -3.30
N ASP A 131 -0.16 7.75 -4.34
CA ASP A 131 -0.74 7.84 -5.69
C ASP A 131 -1.50 6.56 -6.11
N ASP A 132 -1.57 5.56 -5.24
CA ASP A 132 -2.13 4.25 -5.50
C ASP A 132 -3.53 4.05 -4.91
N ILE A 133 -4.13 2.88 -5.18
CA ILE A 133 -5.48 2.54 -4.77
C ILE A 133 -5.51 1.13 -4.18
N LEU A 134 -6.24 0.93 -3.07
CA LEU A 134 -6.52 -0.40 -2.51
C LEU A 134 -7.88 -0.93 -2.98
N HIS A 135 -7.96 -2.25 -3.18
CA HIS A 135 -9.24 -2.94 -3.36
C HIS A 135 -10.06 -2.87 -2.05
N PRO A 136 -11.40 -2.70 -2.10
CA PRO A 136 -12.21 -2.53 -0.88
C PRO A 136 -12.10 -3.67 0.15
N SER A 137 -11.83 -4.89 -0.27
CA SER A 137 -11.67 -6.05 0.62
C SER A 137 -10.21 -6.28 1.09
N THR A 138 -9.27 -5.40 0.78
CA THR A 138 -7.84 -5.64 1.06
C THR A 138 -7.61 -5.91 2.55
N LEU A 139 -8.02 -5.00 3.42
CA LEU A 139 -7.77 -5.16 4.86
C LEU A 139 -8.53 -6.35 5.46
N TYR A 140 -9.73 -6.65 4.96
CA TYR A 140 -10.48 -7.84 5.35
C TYR A 140 -9.71 -9.14 5.07
N GLU A 141 -9.18 -9.30 3.86
CA GLU A 141 -8.41 -10.48 3.45
C GLU A 141 -7.11 -10.60 4.28
N TYR A 142 -6.49 -9.47 4.62
CA TYR A 142 -5.26 -9.45 5.43
C TYR A 142 -5.54 -9.87 6.88
N VAL A 143 -6.59 -9.34 7.50
CA VAL A 143 -7.00 -9.74 8.85
C VAL A 143 -7.42 -11.20 8.89
N LYS A 144 -8.08 -11.68 7.84
CA LYS A 144 -8.42 -13.10 7.68
C LYS A 144 -7.16 -13.97 7.67
N ALA A 145 -6.12 -13.59 6.91
CA ALA A 145 -4.84 -14.31 6.89
C ALA A 145 -4.16 -14.34 8.28
N VAL A 146 -4.24 -13.24 9.04
CA VAL A 146 -3.73 -13.20 10.42
C VAL A 146 -4.47 -14.22 11.30
N ASN A 147 -5.78 -14.34 11.17
CA ASN A 147 -6.58 -15.24 12.01
C ASN A 147 -6.46 -16.72 11.59
N GLU A 148 -6.44 -17.00 10.30
CA GLU A 148 -6.45 -18.37 9.78
C GLU A 148 -5.05 -19.00 9.71
N GLN A 149 -3.98 -18.19 9.56
CA GLN A 149 -2.63 -18.65 9.29
C GLN A 149 -1.57 -18.06 10.26
N ASP A 150 -2.01 -17.33 11.30
CA ASP A 150 -1.14 -16.61 12.24
C ASP A 150 -0.08 -15.75 11.53
N ALA A 151 -0.47 -15.14 10.40
CA ALA A 151 0.43 -14.39 9.55
C ALA A 151 1.00 -13.18 10.28
N ASP A 152 2.32 -13.01 10.23
CA ASP A 152 3.02 -11.85 10.78
C ASP A 152 3.69 -10.99 9.69
N TYR A 153 3.73 -11.49 8.45
CA TYR A 153 4.02 -10.74 7.24
C TYR A 153 3.08 -11.17 6.11
N ILE A 154 2.47 -10.21 5.41
CA ILE A 154 1.43 -10.48 4.41
C ILE A 154 1.65 -9.60 3.18
N TYR A 155 1.46 -10.16 2.00
CA TYR A 155 1.46 -9.42 0.73
C TYR A 155 0.43 -10.01 -0.25
N CYS A 156 0.10 -9.25 -1.28
CA CYS A 156 -0.87 -9.67 -2.29
C CYS A 156 -0.35 -9.46 -3.72
N ASP A 157 -1.11 -9.94 -4.70
CA ASP A 157 -0.92 -9.60 -6.10
C ASP A 157 -1.28 -8.14 -6.38
N GLU A 158 -0.71 -7.58 -7.43
CA GLU A 158 -0.93 -6.20 -7.85
C GLU A 158 -1.16 -6.07 -9.34
N THR A 159 -1.78 -4.97 -9.74
CA THR A 159 -1.92 -4.60 -11.15
C THR A 159 -1.51 -3.14 -11.33
N THR A 160 -0.93 -2.81 -12.48
CA THR A 160 -0.69 -1.43 -12.85
C THR A 160 -1.85 -0.90 -13.69
N PHE A 161 -2.20 0.39 -13.49
CA PHE A 161 -3.29 1.03 -14.22
C PHE A 161 -2.90 2.44 -14.70
N LYS A 162 -3.66 2.99 -15.64
CA LYS A 162 -3.37 4.27 -16.28
C LYS A 162 -4.59 5.21 -16.28
N ASN A 163 -4.31 6.50 -16.34
CA ASN A 163 -5.32 7.56 -16.52
C ASN A 163 -6.41 7.61 -15.43
N GLY A 164 -6.08 7.26 -14.19
CA GLY A 164 -7.02 7.32 -13.06
C GLY A 164 -8.16 6.29 -13.09
N ASP A 165 -8.11 5.32 -14.01
CA ASP A 165 -9.13 4.31 -14.19
C ASP A 165 -8.55 2.92 -13.98
N ILE A 166 -8.83 2.29 -12.85
CA ILE A 166 -8.33 0.96 -12.48
C ILE A 166 -8.75 -0.14 -13.46
N ASN A 167 -9.78 0.10 -14.28
CA ASN A 167 -10.19 -0.84 -15.33
C ASN A 167 -9.26 -0.76 -16.57
N LYS A 168 -8.42 0.27 -16.67
CA LYS A 168 -7.39 0.40 -17.72
C LYS A 168 -6.06 -0.20 -17.24
N MET A 169 -6.09 -1.50 -17.00
CA MET A 169 -4.91 -2.26 -16.55
C MET A 169 -3.85 -2.32 -17.65
N LEU A 170 -2.59 -2.14 -17.24
CA LEU A 170 -1.43 -2.28 -18.14
C LEU A 170 -0.75 -3.63 -17.96
N THR A 171 -0.47 -4.01 -16.71
CA THR A 171 0.17 -5.28 -16.35
C THR A 171 -0.49 -5.85 -15.11
N MET A 172 -0.46 -7.17 -14.98
CA MET A 172 -0.89 -7.89 -13.78
C MET A 172 0.31 -8.67 -13.25
N HIS A 173 0.64 -8.46 -12.00
CA HIS A 173 1.74 -9.12 -11.33
C HIS A 173 1.17 -10.17 -10.36
N PHE A 174 1.12 -11.42 -10.83
CA PHE A 174 0.81 -12.58 -10.01
C PHE A 174 2.11 -13.05 -9.34
N LYS A 175 2.18 -12.90 -8.04
CA LYS A 175 3.39 -13.14 -7.27
C LYS A 175 3.49 -14.60 -6.84
N PRO A 176 4.68 -15.16 -6.67
CA PRO A 176 4.85 -16.47 -6.05
C PRO A 176 4.61 -16.39 -4.54
N ASP A 177 4.39 -17.53 -3.91
CA ASP A 177 4.56 -17.66 -2.46
C ASP A 177 5.99 -17.27 -2.06
N TYR A 178 6.20 -17.04 -0.76
CA TYR A 178 7.49 -16.51 -0.29
C TYR A 178 8.67 -17.34 -0.75
N ALA A 179 9.57 -16.69 -1.47
CA ALA A 179 10.78 -17.26 -2.05
C ALA A 179 11.97 -16.33 -1.81
N VAL A 180 12.76 -16.63 -0.76
CA VAL A 180 13.83 -15.75 -0.28
C VAL A 180 14.88 -15.43 -1.35
N ASP A 181 15.27 -16.40 -2.18
CA ASP A 181 16.27 -16.17 -3.23
C ASP A 181 15.74 -15.29 -4.35
N ASN A 182 14.44 -15.40 -4.67
CA ASN A 182 13.79 -14.49 -5.61
C ASN A 182 13.71 -13.08 -5.02
N LEU A 183 13.35 -12.96 -3.73
CA LEU A 183 13.28 -11.66 -3.07
C LEU A 183 14.64 -10.95 -3.01
N ARG A 184 15.72 -11.68 -2.77
CA ARG A 184 17.10 -11.14 -2.81
C ARG A 184 17.50 -10.62 -4.17
N ALA A 185 17.02 -11.25 -5.24
CA ALA A 185 17.32 -10.87 -6.62
C ALA A 185 16.40 -9.77 -7.17
N ASN A 186 15.16 -9.68 -6.66
CA ASN A 186 14.14 -8.78 -7.16
C ASN A 186 13.08 -8.49 -6.09
N ASN A 187 12.72 -7.22 -5.90
CA ASN A 187 11.62 -6.84 -5.02
C ASN A 187 10.26 -7.20 -5.61
N TYR A 188 9.95 -8.51 -5.68
CA TYR A 188 8.67 -8.97 -6.21
C TYR A 188 7.50 -8.78 -5.25
N ILE A 189 7.75 -8.67 -3.94
CA ILE A 189 6.72 -8.46 -2.92
C ILE A 189 6.11 -7.06 -3.03
N CYS A 190 6.94 -6.02 -3.02
CA CYS A 190 6.60 -4.61 -3.20
C CYS A 190 5.33 -4.20 -2.41
N HIS A 191 4.20 -4.03 -3.08
CA HIS A 191 2.93 -3.59 -2.50
C HIS A 191 1.86 -4.71 -2.54
N PHE A 192 0.87 -4.75 -1.70
CA PHE A 192 0.73 -4.05 -0.43
C PHE A 192 1.39 -4.90 0.66
N SER A 193 2.47 -4.41 1.24
CA SER A 193 3.15 -5.10 2.34
C SER A 193 2.56 -4.70 3.68
N VAL A 194 2.12 -5.70 4.46
CA VAL A 194 1.65 -5.51 5.83
C VAL A 194 2.39 -6.47 6.76
N PHE A 195 2.89 -5.97 7.87
CA PHE A 195 3.64 -6.78 8.82
C PHE A 195 3.34 -6.41 10.27
N ALA A 196 3.52 -7.37 11.18
CA ALA A 196 3.34 -7.14 12.61
C ALA A 196 4.36 -6.13 13.13
N LYS A 197 3.90 -5.07 13.81
CA LYS A 197 4.74 -3.98 14.33
C LYS A 197 5.89 -4.48 15.22
N ARG A 198 5.68 -5.60 15.94
CA ARG A 198 6.71 -6.24 16.77
C ARG A 198 7.98 -6.63 16.00
N LEU A 199 7.89 -6.83 14.69
CA LEU A 199 9.06 -7.17 13.87
C LEU A 199 10.06 -6.01 13.75
N LEU A 200 9.63 -4.78 14.07
CA LEU A 200 10.51 -3.59 14.14
C LEU A 200 11.28 -3.48 15.46
N GLU A 201 10.95 -4.27 16.47
CA GLU A 201 11.59 -4.15 17.79
C GLU A 201 13.10 -4.42 17.71
N GLY A 202 13.91 -3.43 18.13
CA GLY A 202 15.36 -3.50 18.07
C GLY A 202 15.99 -3.29 16.68
N GLU A 203 15.19 -2.97 15.67
CA GLU A 203 15.62 -2.69 14.30
C GLU A 203 15.74 -1.20 14.02
N GLU A 204 16.61 -0.84 13.07
CA GLU A 204 16.54 0.48 12.44
C GLU A 204 15.21 0.59 11.67
N LEU A 205 14.60 1.77 11.71
CA LEU A 205 13.43 2.06 10.90
C LEU A 205 13.80 2.14 9.40
N PHE A 206 13.05 2.88 8.59
CA PHE A 206 13.43 3.08 7.20
C PHE A 206 14.74 3.85 7.11
N ARG A 207 15.68 3.37 6.31
CA ARG A 207 17.06 3.85 6.24
C ARG A 207 17.28 4.70 5.01
N SER A 208 17.51 6.01 5.18
CA SER A 208 17.66 6.98 4.07
C SER A 208 18.80 6.64 3.11
N ARG A 209 19.79 5.86 3.54
CA ARG A 209 20.86 5.35 2.66
C ARG A 209 20.36 4.42 1.55
N PHE A 210 19.11 3.92 1.68
CA PHE A 210 18.44 3.08 0.69
C PHE A 210 17.28 3.78 0.01
N ASP A 211 17.16 5.12 0.08
CA ASP A 211 16.10 5.85 -0.62
C ASP A 211 16.05 5.48 -2.10
N GLY A 212 14.87 5.05 -2.57
CA GLY A 212 14.65 4.46 -3.88
C GLY A 212 14.62 2.92 -3.92
N SER A 213 15.08 2.27 -2.85
CA SER A 213 14.95 0.82 -2.59
C SER A 213 14.65 0.57 -1.11
N GLN A 214 14.14 1.58 -0.39
CA GLN A 214 13.88 1.56 1.05
C GLN A 214 12.81 0.53 1.45
N ASP A 215 11.85 0.29 0.59
CA ASP A 215 10.84 -0.75 0.73
C ASP A 215 11.46 -2.14 0.64
N HIS A 216 12.31 -2.39 -0.37
CA HIS A 216 13.01 -3.68 -0.51
C HIS A 216 13.90 -3.98 0.71
N ASP A 217 14.64 -2.98 1.20
CA ASP A 217 15.43 -3.09 2.43
C ASP A 217 14.55 -3.46 3.64
N MET A 218 13.43 -2.79 3.81
CA MET A 218 12.49 -3.07 4.90
C MET A 218 11.87 -4.46 4.75
N ILE A 219 11.43 -4.83 3.55
CA ILE A 219 10.83 -6.12 3.26
C ILE A 219 11.80 -7.26 3.60
N LEU A 220 13.05 -7.18 3.16
CA LEU A 220 14.08 -8.18 3.46
C LEU A 220 14.28 -8.35 4.97
N ARG A 221 14.39 -7.27 5.72
CA ARG A 221 14.58 -7.32 7.18
C ARG A 221 13.36 -7.86 7.91
N MET A 222 12.15 -7.46 7.51
CA MET A 222 10.92 -7.92 8.16
C MET A 222 10.63 -9.37 7.82
N THR A 223 10.84 -9.81 6.58
CA THR A 223 10.66 -11.21 6.18
C THR A 223 11.69 -12.16 6.81
N ASP A 224 12.91 -11.68 7.09
CA ASP A 224 13.92 -12.47 7.82
C ASP A 224 13.52 -12.73 9.29
N ARG A 225 12.71 -11.86 9.88
CA ARG A 225 12.22 -11.95 11.27
C ARG A 225 10.84 -12.58 11.40
N ALA A 226 10.07 -12.56 10.32
CA ALA A 226 8.73 -13.12 10.29
C ALA A 226 8.77 -14.65 10.39
N LYS A 227 7.80 -15.22 11.11
CA LYS A 227 7.62 -16.66 11.23
C LYS A 227 6.63 -17.20 10.22
N HIS A 228 5.60 -16.44 9.94
CA HIS A 228 4.50 -16.84 9.06
C HIS A 228 4.28 -15.77 7.99
N ILE A 229 4.93 -15.97 6.85
CA ILE A 229 4.80 -15.08 5.68
C ILE A 229 3.71 -15.64 4.78
N VAL A 230 2.67 -14.86 4.53
CA VAL A 230 1.49 -15.29 3.76
C VAL A 230 1.35 -14.45 2.51
N HIS A 231 1.27 -15.11 1.37
CA HIS A 231 0.85 -14.54 0.10
C HIS A 231 -0.67 -14.71 -0.08
N ILE A 232 -1.36 -13.61 -0.37
CA ILE A 232 -2.77 -13.65 -0.77
C ILE A 232 -2.84 -13.56 -2.29
N PRO A 233 -3.18 -14.66 -3.01
CA PRO A 233 -3.18 -14.70 -4.47
C PRO A 233 -4.43 -14.01 -5.05
N LYS A 234 -4.59 -12.74 -4.72
CA LYS A 234 -5.67 -11.85 -5.17
C LYS A 234 -5.09 -10.50 -5.56
N LEU A 235 -5.60 -9.89 -6.64
CA LEU A 235 -5.27 -8.52 -7.03
C LEU A 235 -5.99 -7.55 -6.10
N LEU A 236 -5.28 -7.10 -5.06
CA LEU A 236 -5.81 -6.22 -4.02
C LEU A 236 -5.14 -4.84 -4.00
N TYR A 237 -4.16 -4.62 -4.87
CA TYR A 237 -3.40 -3.39 -4.99
C TYR A 237 -3.38 -2.90 -6.43
N TYR A 238 -3.67 -1.61 -6.63
CA TYR A 238 -3.68 -0.94 -7.93
C TYR A 238 -2.59 0.12 -7.96
N TRP A 239 -1.50 -0.16 -8.67
CA TRP A 239 -0.35 0.71 -8.82
C TRP A 239 -0.55 1.67 -9.99
N ARG A 240 -0.57 2.97 -9.71
CA ARG A 240 -0.79 4.01 -10.71
C ARG A 240 0.45 4.28 -11.54
N CYS A 241 0.33 4.21 -12.87
CA CYS A 241 1.35 4.62 -13.82
C CYS A 241 1.09 6.05 -14.30
N HIS A 242 2.03 6.95 -14.01
CA HIS A 242 2.05 8.32 -14.49
C HIS A 242 3.49 8.77 -14.78
N GLU A 243 3.70 9.92 -15.44
CA GLU A 243 5.03 10.36 -15.92
C GLU A 243 6.08 10.50 -14.80
N GLY A 244 5.67 10.76 -13.56
CA GLY A 244 6.55 10.86 -12.39
C GLY A 244 6.76 9.56 -11.62
N SER A 245 6.12 8.45 -12.01
CA SER A 245 6.22 7.19 -11.28
C SER A 245 7.40 6.33 -11.73
N VAL A 246 7.95 5.52 -10.81
CA VAL A 246 9.00 4.53 -11.14
C VAL A 246 8.49 3.52 -12.17
N ALA A 247 7.20 3.24 -12.20
CA ALA A 247 6.55 2.36 -13.18
C ALA A 247 6.66 2.87 -14.63
N SER A 248 6.96 4.16 -14.86
CA SER A 248 7.14 4.72 -16.20
C SER A 248 8.56 4.54 -16.78
N GLY A 249 9.53 4.06 -15.98
CA GLY A 249 10.89 3.73 -16.41
C GLY A 249 11.95 4.10 -15.36
N ILE A 250 13.07 3.36 -15.39
CA ILE A 250 14.23 3.55 -14.47
C ILE A 250 14.84 4.96 -14.62
N ASP A 251 14.72 5.58 -15.78
CA ASP A 251 15.26 6.93 -16.06
C ASP A 251 14.51 8.03 -15.28
N ALA A 252 13.30 7.77 -14.78
CA ALA A 252 12.51 8.72 -14.02
C ALA A 252 13.13 9.05 -12.64
N LYS A 253 13.91 8.12 -12.06
CA LYS A 253 14.54 8.28 -10.75
C LYS A 253 15.95 7.66 -10.73
N PRO A 254 16.99 8.39 -11.20
CA PRO A 254 18.36 7.84 -11.33
C PRO A 254 18.99 7.31 -10.03
N TYR A 255 18.55 7.81 -8.88
CA TYR A 255 19.05 7.39 -7.57
C TYR A 255 18.64 5.96 -7.19
N VAL A 256 17.57 5.41 -7.78
CA VAL A 256 17.13 4.02 -7.56
C VAL A 256 18.23 3.02 -7.96
N VAL A 257 18.94 3.29 -9.06
CA VAL A 257 20.03 2.45 -9.54
C VAL A 257 21.22 2.46 -8.58
N ALA A 258 21.48 3.58 -7.91
CA ALA A 258 22.56 3.70 -6.93
C ALA A 258 22.23 2.96 -5.62
N ALA A 259 20.96 2.98 -5.20
CA ALA A 259 20.51 2.33 -3.98
C ALA A 259 20.41 0.79 -4.11
N ALA A 260 20.27 0.28 -5.33
CA ALA A 260 20.17 -1.16 -5.61
C ALA A 260 21.53 -1.88 -5.72
N LYS A 261 22.66 -1.14 -5.66
CA LYS A 261 24.03 -1.68 -5.68
C LYS A 261 24.57 -1.88 -4.27
#